data_a92593cf98fd99a0d5dd165057836ffa
#
_entry.id   a92593cf98fd99a0d5dd165057836ffa
#
_cell.length_a   1.000
_cell.length_b   1.000
_cell.length_c   1.000
_cell.angle_alpha   90.00
_cell.angle_beta   90.00
_cell.angle_gamma   90.00
#
_symmetry.space_group_name_H-M   'P 1'
#
loop_
_entity.id
_entity.type
_entity.pdbx_description
1 polymer ?
#
loop_
_entity_poly.entity_id
_entity_poly.type
_entity_poly.pdbx_seq_one_letter_code
_entity_poly.pdbx_strand_id
1 'polypeptide(L)'
;FEAETDVTNQKDLMTACSGHVHYSVQGTAPRTDLDFRHALTAIKFAVGQNLSINKTISKVEIRNALSKGKYTLSDKFDGTGAKWENLSDAKTFKLEGLAVSTNQNPNAVLTGNDGDNYTFYMIPQELTGKNITVYVEFTDGSKIESTLKGSWLAGTTKTYKLSEKNSTWEYTLETTNPASV
;
A
#
# COMPACT_ATOMS: atom_id res chain seq x y z
N PHE A 1 14.86 7.06 -1.87
CA PHE A 1 13.43 7.32 -1.61
C PHE A 1 13.14 7.17 -0.13
N GLU A 2 12.31 8.05 0.39
CA GLU A 2 11.75 7.98 1.74
C GLU A 2 10.24 8.19 1.63
N ALA A 3 9.47 7.28 2.22
CA ALA A 3 8.02 7.36 2.21
C ALA A 3 7.51 8.33 3.29
N GLU A 4 6.56 9.19 2.92
CA GLU A 4 5.90 10.08 3.85
C GLU A 4 5.13 9.30 4.92
N THR A 5 5.26 9.72 6.17
CA THR A 5 4.58 9.06 7.30
C THR A 5 3.13 9.52 7.48
N ASP A 6 2.80 10.71 7.03
CA ASP A 6 1.42 11.15 6.86
C ASP A 6 0.90 10.63 5.52
N VAL A 7 -0.05 9.70 5.60
CA VAL A 7 -0.59 9.00 4.42
C VAL A 7 -1.29 9.95 3.45
N THR A 8 -1.84 11.06 3.93
CA THR A 8 -2.49 12.06 3.07
C THR A 8 -1.52 12.76 2.12
N ASN A 9 -0.23 12.77 2.47
CA ASN A 9 0.85 13.35 1.67
C ASN A 9 1.58 12.32 0.80
N GLN A 10 1.28 11.03 0.96
CA GLN A 10 1.92 9.98 0.16
C GLN A 10 1.56 10.10 -1.31
N LYS A 11 2.55 9.81 -2.14
CA LYS A 11 2.39 9.70 -3.60
C LYS A 11 2.93 8.36 -4.06
N ASP A 12 2.25 7.80 -5.04
CA ASP A 12 2.73 6.60 -5.69
C ASP A 12 4.01 6.88 -6.50
N LEU A 13 4.92 5.93 -6.50
CA LEU A 13 6.14 5.98 -7.27
C LEU A 13 6.01 5.04 -8.48
N MET A 14 5.97 5.63 -9.66
CA MET A 14 5.95 4.89 -10.92
C MET A 14 7.24 5.09 -11.68
N THR A 15 7.72 4.04 -12.32
CA THR A 15 8.94 4.06 -13.14
C THR A 15 8.72 3.38 -14.48
N ALA A 16 9.41 3.85 -15.50
CA ALA A 16 9.43 3.25 -16.83
C ALA A 16 10.83 3.33 -17.42
N CYS A 17 11.15 2.42 -18.33
CA CYS A 17 12.35 2.43 -19.13
C CYS A 17 12.00 2.13 -20.59
N SER A 18 12.56 2.90 -21.52
CA SER A 18 12.40 2.64 -22.96
C SER A 18 13.20 1.42 -23.44
N GLY A 19 14.08 0.88 -22.61
CA GLY A 19 15.13 -0.01 -23.05
C GLY A 19 16.20 0.76 -23.86
N HIS A 20 17.00 0.02 -24.61
CA HIS A 20 17.99 0.61 -25.50
C HIS A 20 17.35 0.97 -26.84
N VAL A 21 17.21 2.27 -27.09
CA VAL A 21 16.71 2.79 -28.36
C VAL A 21 17.87 3.40 -29.14
N HIS A 22 18.12 2.92 -30.34
CA HIS A 22 19.19 3.39 -31.21
C HIS A 22 18.61 3.96 -32.49
N TYR A 23 19.08 5.17 -32.90
CA TYR A 23 18.78 5.73 -34.23
C TYR A 23 20.04 6.00 -34.95
N SER A 24 20.05 5.63 -36.22
CA SER A 24 21.20 5.79 -37.13
C SER A 24 21.14 7.07 -37.96
N VAL A 25 20.00 7.75 -38.01
CA VAL A 25 19.79 8.93 -38.86
C VAL A 25 19.21 10.07 -38.02
N GLN A 26 19.89 11.23 -38.09
CA GLN A 26 19.43 12.43 -37.39
C GLN A 26 18.06 12.88 -37.93
N GLY A 27 17.16 13.21 -36.98
CA GLY A 27 15.79 13.66 -37.29
C GLY A 27 14.78 12.55 -37.54
N THR A 28 15.17 11.27 -37.42
CA THR A 28 14.29 10.12 -37.61
C THR A 28 14.10 9.34 -36.29
N ALA A 29 13.91 10.04 -35.17
CA ALA A 29 13.65 9.40 -33.87
C ALA A 29 12.42 8.51 -33.96
N PRO A 30 12.51 7.19 -33.65
CA PRO A 30 11.35 6.33 -33.61
C PRO A 30 10.45 6.74 -32.43
N ARG A 31 9.16 6.42 -32.55
CA ARG A 31 8.26 6.50 -31.42
C ARG A 31 8.81 5.61 -30.30
N THR A 32 8.91 6.15 -29.10
CA THR A 32 9.35 5.43 -27.92
C THR A 32 8.15 5.26 -26.97
N ASP A 33 7.74 4.03 -26.73
CA ASP A 33 6.70 3.71 -25.77
C ASP A 33 7.33 3.54 -24.38
N LEU A 34 6.62 4.01 -23.36
CA LEU A 34 6.98 3.85 -21.95
C LEU A 34 5.87 3.08 -21.23
N ASP A 35 6.23 1.96 -20.64
CA ASP A 35 5.34 1.16 -19.83
C ASP A 35 5.62 1.43 -18.34
N PHE A 36 4.75 2.22 -17.71
CA PHE A 36 4.92 2.64 -16.33
C PHE A 36 4.50 1.54 -15.37
N ARG A 37 5.34 1.27 -14.38
CA ARG A 37 5.14 0.26 -13.33
C ARG A 37 5.23 0.90 -11.96
N HIS A 38 4.34 0.48 -11.06
CA HIS A 38 4.36 0.89 -9.68
C HIS A 38 5.56 0.27 -8.96
N ALA A 39 6.36 1.09 -8.31
CA ALA A 39 7.50 0.66 -7.51
C ALA A 39 7.13 0.37 -6.05
N LEU A 40 5.98 0.86 -5.59
CA LEU A 40 5.45 0.68 -4.24
C LEU A 40 4.38 -0.41 -4.19
N THR A 41 3.99 -0.77 -2.97
CA THR A 41 2.81 -1.62 -2.70
C THR A 41 1.69 -0.72 -2.20
N ALA A 42 0.50 -0.83 -2.80
CA ALA A 42 -0.71 -0.16 -2.33
C ALA A 42 -1.38 -1.00 -1.24
N ILE A 43 -1.58 -0.42 -0.05
CA ILE A 43 -2.26 -1.08 1.07
C ILE A 43 -3.61 -0.41 1.29
N LYS A 44 -4.66 -1.22 1.31
CA LYS A 44 -6.05 -0.80 1.54
C LYS A 44 -6.68 -1.62 2.66
N PHE A 45 -7.75 -1.09 3.23
CA PHE A 45 -8.54 -1.78 4.26
C PHE A 45 -9.97 -1.97 3.77
N ALA A 46 -10.58 -3.08 4.12
CA ALA A 46 -11.95 -3.42 3.73
C ALA A 46 -12.75 -3.96 4.90
N VAL A 47 -14.05 -3.95 4.76
CA VAL A 47 -14.99 -4.54 5.74
C VAL A 47 -14.84 -6.07 5.69
N GLY A 48 -14.48 -6.67 6.83
CA GLY A 48 -14.48 -8.12 7.02
C GLY A 48 -15.85 -8.66 7.46
N GLN A 49 -15.96 -9.98 7.54
CA GLN A 49 -17.25 -10.67 7.83
C GLN A 49 -17.83 -10.35 9.20
N ASN A 50 -16.98 -10.08 10.19
CA ASN A 50 -17.38 -9.90 11.59
C ASN A 50 -17.04 -8.49 12.11
N LEU A 51 -16.91 -7.52 11.24
CA LEU A 51 -16.71 -6.14 11.64
C LEU A 51 -18.05 -5.56 12.14
N SER A 52 -18.06 -4.97 13.34
CA SER A 52 -19.25 -4.28 13.86
C SER A 52 -19.62 -3.11 12.95
N ILE A 53 -20.86 -3.10 12.45
CA ILE A 53 -21.36 -2.14 11.44
C ILE A 53 -21.67 -0.74 11.98
N ASN A 54 -21.68 -0.56 13.30
CA ASN A 54 -22.09 0.70 13.94
C ASN A 54 -20.90 1.45 14.55
N LYS A 55 -19.71 1.30 13.97
CA LYS A 55 -18.51 1.97 14.42
C LYS A 55 -18.04 3.02 13.39
N THR A 56 -17.27 3.97 13.87
CA THR A 56 -16.61 4.96 13.04
C THR A 56 -15.12 4.91 13.30
N ILE A 57 -14.35 4.66 12.24
CA ILE A 57 -12.89 4.65 12.30
C ILE A 57 -12.41 6.10 12.37
N SER A 58 -11.60 6.42 13.36
CA SER A 58 -10.98 7.74 13.56
C SER A 58 -9.53 7.79 13.12
N LYS A 59 -8.83 6.65 13.16
CA LYS A 59 -7.41 6.57 12.83
C LYS A 59 -7.03 5.17 12.34
N VAL A 60 -6.11 5.13 11.38
CA VAL A 60 -5.43 3.92 10.94
C VAL A 60 -3.93 4.15 10.94
N GLU A 61 -3.16 3.22 11.49
CA GLU A 61 -1.69 3.27 11.50
C GLU A 61 -1.12 1.94 10.99
N ILE A 62 -0.02 2.03 10.25
CA ILE A 62 0.89 0.91 10.02
C ILE A 62 2.17 1.24 10.77
N ARG A 63 2.49 0.44 11.78
CA ARG A 63 3.57 0.68 12.73
C ARG A 63 4.78 -0.19 12.42
N ASN A 64 5.97 0.34 12.68
CA ASN A 64 7.25 -0.35 12.58
C ASN A 64 7.59 -0.84 11.15
N ALA A 65 7.03 -0.23 10.12
CA ALA A 65 7.39 -0.51 8.73
C ALA A 65 8.57 0.35 8.28
N LEU A 66 9.47 -0.22 7.47
CA LEU A 66 10.63 0.50 6.94
C LEU A 66 10.17 1.57 5.94
N SER A 67 10.64 2.80 6.17
CA SER A 67 10.22 3.99 5.43
C SER A 67 11.20 4.44 4.35
N LYS A 68 12.45 3.93 4.38
CA LYS A 68 13.55 4.40 3.55
C LYS A 68 14.21 3.27 2.80
N GLY A 69 14.60 3.52 1.55
CA GLY A 69 15.31 2.54 0.75
C GLY A 69 15.89 3.13 -0.53
N LYS A 70 16.83 2.39 -1.12
CA LYS A 70 17.38 2.65 -2.43
C LYS A 70 16.60 1.84 -3.47
N TYR A 71 16.00 2.53 -4.43
CA TYR A 71 15.38 1.90 -5.58
C TYR A 71 16.32 1.94 -6.77
N THR A 72 16.65 0.79 -7.33
CA THR A 72 17.43 0.67 -8.56
C THR A 72 16.47 0.54 -9.73
N LEU A 73 16.55 1.46 -10.69
CA LEU A 73 15.74 1.44 -11.90
C LEU A 73 16.14 0.27 -12.80
N SER A 74 15.19 -0.25 -13.55
CA SER A 74 15.48 -1.18 -14.64
C SER A 74 16.07 -0.44 -15.83
N ASP A 75 16.99 -1.10 -16.53
CA ASP A 75 17.49 -0.72 -17.86
C ASP A 75 16.74 -1.40 -19.00
N LYS A 76 15.71 -2.21 -18.67
CA LYS A 76 14.90 -2.98 -19.63
C LYS A 76 13.48 -2.46 -19.73
N PHE A 77 12.92 -2.55 -20.92
CA PHE A 77 11.54 -2.14 -21.19
C PHE A 77 10.51 -2.87 -20.32
N ASP A 78 10.72 -4.16 -20.06
CA ASP A 78 9.83 -4.99 -19.23
C ASP A 78 9.97 -4.74 -17.72
N GLY A 79 10.85 -3.84 -17.30
CA GLY A 79 11.09 -3.52 -15.89
C GLY A 79 11.90 -4.56 -15.11
N THR A 80 12.37 -5.63 -15.77
CA THR A 80 13.18 -6.67 -15.12
C THR A 80 14.47 -6.10 -14.55
N GLY A 81 14.81 -6.47 -13.31
CA GLY A 81 16.02 -6.01 -12.62
C GLY A 81 15.80 -4.78 -11.74
N ALA A 82 14.63 -4.12 -11.81
CA ALA A 82 14.27 -3.10 -10.82
C ALA A 82 14.14 -3.73 -9.43
N LYS A 83 14.68 -3.08 -8.40
CA LYS A 83 14.67 -3.62 -7.04
C LYS A 83 14.83 -2.57 -5.96
N TRP A 84 14.31 -2.90 -4.79
CA TRP A 84 14.54 -2.17 -3.55
C TRP A 84 15.70 -2.80 -2.79
N GLU A 85 16.59 -1.95 -2.25
CA GLU A 85 17.76 -2.36 -1.47
C GLU A 85 17.98 -1.40 -0.29
N ASN A 86 18.73 -1.85 0.72
CA ASN A 86 19.15 -1.05 1.89
C ASN A 86 17.95 -0.41 2.61
N LEU A 87 16.90 -1.22 2.83
CA LEU A 87 15.75 -0.73 3.57
C LEU A 87 16.12 -0.44 5.02
N SER A 88 15.65 0.72 5.50
CA SER A 88 15.97 1.22 6.85
C SER A 88 14.86 2.11 7.38
N ASP A 89 15.01 2.57 8.61
CA ASP A 89 14.21 3.61 9.23
C ASP A 89 12.76 3.16 9.48
N ALA A 90 12.57 2.31 10.48
CA ALA A 90 11.24 1.86 10.89
C ALA A 90 10.44 3.03 11.46
N LYS A 91 9.28 3.30 10.87
CA LYS A 91 8.38 4.40 11.25
C LYS A 91 6.94 3.94 11.38
N THR A 92 6.11 4.82 11.92
CA THR A 92 4.67 4.68 11.94
C THR A 92 4.07 5.57 10.86
N PHE A 93 3.32 4.94 9.96
CA PHE A 93 2.56 5.61 8.91
C PHE A 93 1.13 5.83 9.41
N LYS A 94 0.63 7.05 9.30
CA LYS A 94 -0.60 7.46 9.97
C LYS A 94 -1.59 8.06 8.99
N LEU A 95 -2.84 7.70 9.21
CA LEU A 95 -4.01 8.33 8.63
C LEU A 95 -4.94 8.69 9.77
N GLU A 96 -5.00 9.96 10.13
CA GLU A 96 -5.70 10.51 11.30
C GLU A 96 -6.83 11.45 10.89
N GLY A 97 -7.70 11.78 11.85
CA GLY A 97 -8.81 12.71 11.62
C GLY A 97 -9.93 12.13 10.77
N LEU A 98 -10.04 10.81 10.73
CA LEU A 98 -11.02 10.10 9.93
C LEU A 98 -12.41 10.08 10.58
N ALA A 99 -13.41 9.97 9.73
CA ALA A 99 -14.80 9.69 10.10
C ALA A 99 -15.37 8.61 9.16
N VAL A 100 -14.69 7.46 9.07
CA VAL A 100 -15.07 6.38 8.15
C VAL A 100 -16.02 5.43 8.84
N SER A 101 -17.27 5.39 8.35
CA SER A 101 -18.28 4.45 8.84
C SER A 101 -17.91 3.01 8.45
N THR A 102 -18.05 2.09 9.40
CA THR A 102 -17.98 0.65 9.13
C THR A 102 -19.27 0.08 8.54
N ASN A 103 -20.33 0.88 8.45
CA ASN A 103 -21.60 0.48 7.85
C ASN A 103 -21.51 0.52 6.31
N GLN A 104 -20.69 -0.36 5.77
CA GLN A 104 -20.47 -0.53 4.35
C GLN A 104 -20.70 -2.00 3.97
N ASN A 105 -20.88 -2.27 2.69
CA ASN A 105 -21.10 -3.64 2.22
C ASN A 105 -19.91 -4.56 2.61
N PRO A 106 -20.16 -5.83 2.95
CA PRO A 106 -19.10 -6.79 3.17
C PRO A 106 -18.13 -6.82 1.99
N ASN A 107 -16.83 -6.89 2.30
CA ASN A 107 -15.72 -6.83 1.34
C ASN A 107 -15.53 -5.48 0.62
N ALA A 108 -16.34 -4.47 0.89
CA ALA A 108 -16.09 -3.14 0.35
C ALA A 108 -14.78 -2.56 0.92
N VAL A 109 -13.99 -1.95 0.07
CA VAL A 109 -12.85 -1.13 0.52
C VAL A 109 -13.41 0.05 1.30
N LEU A 110 -12.86 0.28 2.49
CA LEU A 110 -13.26 1.39 3.34
C LEU A 110 -12.89 2.72 2.66
N THR A 111 -13.91 3.53 2.42
CA THR A 111 -13.79 4.84 1.79
C THR A 111 -14.23 5.93 2.75
N GLY A 112 -13.62 7.10 2.64
CA GLY A 112 -14.07 8.30 3.33
C GLY A 112 -15.37 8.87 2.76
N ASN A 113 -15.91 9.87 3.44
CA ASN A 113 -17.12 10.58 2.99
C ASN A 113 -16.93 11.30 1.65
N ASP A 114 -15.70 11.60 1.29
CA ASP A 114 -15.29 12.18 0.01
C ASP A 114 -15.02 11.15 -1.09
N GLY A 115 -15.19 9.86 -0.78
CA GLY A 115 -14.91 8.75 -1.69
C GLY A 115 -13.44 8.37 -1.80
N ASP A 116 -12.56 8.96 -0.98
CA ASP A 116 -11.15 8.58 -0.96
C ASP A 116 -10.97 7.16 -0.40
N ASN A 117 -10.18 6.35 -1.09
CA ASN A 117 -9.89 4.96 -0.73
C ASN A 117 -8.82 4.82 0.35
N TYR A 118 -8.23 5.91 0.82
CA TYR A 118 -7.20 5.92 1.86
C TYR A 118 -6.11 4.85 1.64
N THR A 119 -5.44 4.95 0.50
CA THR A 119 -4.38 4.03 0.13
C THR A 119 -3.06 4.42 0.79
N PHE A 120 -2.43 3.45 1.48
CA PHE A 120 -1.07 3.58 1.97
C PHE A 120 -0.10 3.08 0.90
N TYR A 121 0.82 3.92 0.45
CA TYR A 121 1.88 3.54 -0.48
C TYR A 121 3.14 3.18 0.29
N MET A 122 3.43 1.88 0.36
CA MET A 122 4.48 1.33 1.21
C MET A 122 5.63 0.76 0.39
N ILE A 123 6.86 0.88 0.91
CA ILE A 123 8.02 0.22 0.30
C ILE A 123 7.84 -1.29 0.42
N PRO A 124 8.03 -2.05 -0.69
CA PRO A 124 8.02 -3.51 -0.66
C PRO A 124 9.01 -4.08 0.35
N GLN A 125 8.54 -4.92 1.26
CA GLN A 125 9.36 -5.49 2.33
C GLN A 125 8.78 -6.77 2.90
N GLU A 126 9.63 -7.56 3.56
CA GLU A 126 9.22 -8.73 4.34
C GLU A 126 8.57 -8.28 5.65
N LEU A 127 7.46 -8.91 6.02
CA LEU A 127 6.68 -8.58 7.22
C LEU A 127 6.83 -9.62 8.32
N THR A 128 6.99 -10.90 7.94
CA THR A 128 7.08 -12.01 8.90
C THR A 128 8.27 -11.83 9.82
N GLY A 129 8.02 -11.84 11.13
CA GLY A 129 9.06 -11.68 12.15
C GLY A 129 9.59 -10.25 12.32
N LYS A 130 9.00 -9.26 11.65
CA LYS A 130 9.44 -7.85 11.72
C LYS A 130 8.65 -6.99 12.68
N ASN A 131 7.65 -7.56 13.36
CA ASN A 131 6.75 -6.84 14.29
C ASN A 131 6.06 -5.62 13.67
N ILE A 132 5.79 -5.70 12.36
CA ILE A 132 5.00 -4.67 11.67
C ILE A 132 3.55 -4.91 12.04
N THR A 133 2.85 -3.89 12.56
CA THR A 133 1.46 -3.99 13.01
C THR A 133 0.56 -3.00 12.30
N VAL A 134 -0.69 -3.40 12.13
CA VAL A 134 -1.80 -2.47 11.82
C VAL A 134 -2.50 -2.14 13.13
N TYR A 135 -2.78 -0.86 13.32
CA TYR A 135 -3.57 -0.34 14.42
C TYR A 135 -4.72 0.50 13.86
N VAL A 136 -5.93 0.19 14.30
CA VAL A 136 -7.14 0.94 13.93
C VAL A 136 -7.82 1.39 15.20
N GLU A 137 -8.18 2.66 15.27
CA GLU A 137 -8.89 3.26 16.39
C GLU A 137 -10.27 3.72 15.95
N PHE A 138 -11.25 3.50 16.79
CA PHE A 138 -12.63 3.94 16.59
C PHE A 138 -12.97 5.12 17.50
N THR A 139 -13.99 5.89 17.11
CA THR A 139 -14.45 7.05 17.88
C THR A 139 -15.00 6.70 19.27
N ASP A 140 -15.40 5.45 19.49
CA ASP A 140 -15.84 4.94 20.79
C ASP A 140 -14.69 4.52 21.73
N GLY A 141 -13.43 4.72 21.29
CA GLY A 141 -12.22 4.36 22.03
C GLY A 141 -11.82 2.89 21.90
N SER A 142 -12.61 2.07 21.23
CA SER A 142 -12.21 0.71 20.90
C SER A 142 -11.13 0.68 19.82
N LYS A 143 -10.34 -0.39 19.77
CA LYS A 143 -9.20 -0.49 18.87
C LYS A 143 -8.98 -1.89 18.35
N ILE A 144 -8.33 -1.96 17.20
CA ILE A 144 -7.79 -3.16 16.59
C ILE A 144 -6.27 -3.04 16.56
N GLU A 145 -5.57 -4.10 16.90
CA GLU A 145 -4.15 -4.20 16.67
C GLU A 145 -3.79 -5.62 16.23
N SER A 146 -3.06 -5.77 15.14
CA SER A 146 -2.63 -7.06 14.63
C SER A 146 -1.28 -6.98 13.94
N THR A 147 -0.47 -8.03 14.14
CA THR A 147 0.82 -8.16 13.48
C THR A 147 0.66 -8.71 12.06
N LEU A 148 1.26 -8.05 11.11
CA LEU A 148 1.27 -8.45 9.71
C LEU A 148 2.28 -9.56 9.45
N LYS A 149 1.95 -10.42 8.49
CA LYS A 149 2.80 -11.54 8.03
C LYS A 149 2.84 -11.58 6.50
N GLY A 150 3.80 -12.33 5.96
CA GLY A 150 4.05 -12.40 4.53
C GLY A 150 4.95 -11.27 4.06
N SER A 151 4.75 -10.79 2.85
CA SER A 151 5.55 -9.74 2.24
C SER A 151 4.69 -8.77 1.42
N TRP A 152 5.17 -7.57 1.28
CA TRP A 152 4.68 -6.59 0.31
C TRP A 152 5.57 -6.64 -0.95
N LEU A 153 4.93 -6.68 -2.10
CA LEU A 153 5.61 -6.76 -3.40
C LEU A 153 5.32 -5.51 -4.24
N ALA A 154 6.32 -5.05 -4.99
CA ALA A 154 6.18 -3.92 -5.89
C ALA A 154 5.05 -4.14 -6.91
N GLY A 155 4.31 -3.09 -7.23
CA GLY A 155 3.23 -3.13 -8.22
C GLY A 155 2.02 -3.97 -7.81
N THR A 156 1.87 -4.29 -6.51
CA THR A 156 0.72 -5.06 -6.02
C THR A 156 -0.16 -4.22 -5.09
N THR A 157 -1.44 -4.56 -5.05
CA THR A 157 -2.37 -4.06 -4.04
C THR A 157 -2.64 -5.16 -3.02
N LYS A 158 -2.52 -4.82 -1.73
CA LYS A 158 -2.89 -5.68 -0.59
C LYS A 158 -4.08 -5.05 0.11
N THR A 159 -5.19 -5.78 0.21
CA THR A 159 -6.37 -5.37 0.96
C THR A 159 -6.49 -6.20 2.22
N TYR A 160 -6.44 -5.54 3.37
CA TYR A 160 -6.64 -6.16 4.67
C TYR A 160 -8.10 -6.02 5.09
N LYS A 161 -8.78 -7.14 5.30
CA LYS A 161 -10.16 -7.14 5.79
C LYS A 161 -10.16 -7.06 7.30
N LEU A 162 -10.81 -6.02 7.82
CA LEU A 162 -10.97 -5.81 9.25
C LEU A 162 -12.13 -6.66 9.76
N SER A 163 -11.84 -7.58 10.67
CA SER A 163 -12.84 -8.47 11.27
C SER A 163 -12.64 -8.56 12.77
N GLU A 164 -13.75 -8.73 13.49
CA GLU A 164 -13.80 -9.05 14.91
C GLU A 164 -14.15 -10.53 15.07
N LYS A 165 -13.32 -11.30 15.77
CA LYS A 165 -13.61 -12.68 16.08
C LYS A 165 -13.31 -12.94 17.55
N ASN A 166 -14.36 -13.26 18.32
CA ASN A 166 -14.25 -13.63 19.74
C ASN A 166 -13.38 -12.68 20.58
N SER A 167 -13.55 -11.39 20.42
CA SER A 167 -12.73 -10.34 21.04
C SER A 167 -11.29 -10.25 20.52
N THR A 168 -10.92 -11.02 19.51
CA THR A 168 -9.64 -10.95 18.81
C THR A 168 -9.89 -10.56 17.36
N TRP A 169 -9.09 -9.63 16.85
CA TRP A 169 -9.21 -9.16 15.47
C TRP A 169 -8.45 -10.09 14.53
N GLU A 170 -9.13 -10.62 13.53
CA GLU A 170 -8.49 -11.37 12.45
C GLU A 170 -8.39 -10.53 11.18
N TYR A 171 -7.22 -10.57 10.56
CA TYR A 171 -7.00 -9.99 9.26
C TYR A 171 -6.93 -11.10 8.22
N THR A 172 -7.78 -11.03 7.22
CA THR A 172 -7.66 -11.87 6.05
C THR A 172 -6.93 -11.09 4.97
N LEU A 173 -5.83 -11.65 4.49
CA LEU A 173 -5.04 -11.07 3.41
C LEU A 173 -5.62 -11.51 2.07
N GLU A 174 -6.20 -10.60 1.32
CA GLU A 174 -6.51 -10.81 -0.09
C GLU A 174 -5.48 -10.06 -0.95
N THR A 175 -4.90 -10.79 -1.90
CA THR A 175 -4.02 -10.22 -2.91
C THR A 175 -4.85 -10.02 -4.17
N THR A 176 -5.04 -8.78 -4.57
CA THR A 176 -5.53 -8.48 -5.90
C THR A 176 -4.35 -8.03 -6.73
N ASN A 177 -4.05 -8.72 -7.83
CA ASN A 177 -3.16 -8.16 -8.83
C ASN A 177 -3.85 -6.92 -9.41
N PRO A 178 -3.18 -5.78 -9.55
CA PRO A 178 -3.75 -4.68 -10.30
C PRO A 178 -4.06 -5.21 -11.70
N ALA A 179 -5.27 -4.98 -12.16
CA ALA A 179 -5.58 -5.18 -13.56
C ALA A 179 -4.58 -4.31 -14.34
N SER A 180 -3.93 -4.89 -15.31
CA SER A 180 -3.13 -4.15 -16.29
C SER A 180 -4.04 -3.11 -16.92
N VAL A 181 -3.72 -1.85 -16.73
CA VAL A 181 -4.36 -0.70 -17.38
C VAL A 181 -3.81 -0.55 -18.78
#